data_902ed9f17b4bf4cd9241afcc95f842aa
#
_entry.id   902ed9f17b4bf4cd9241afcc95f842aa
#
_cell.length_a   1.000
_cell.length_b   1.000
_cell.length_c   1.000
_cell.angle_alpha   90.00
_cell.angle_beta   90.00
_cell.angle_gamma   90.00
#
_symmetry.space_group_name_H-M   'P 1'
#
loop_
_entity.id
_entity.type
_entity.pdbx_description
1 polymer ?
#
loop_
_entity_poly.entity_id
_entity_poly.type
_entity_poly.pdbx_seq_one_letter_code
_entity_poly.pdbx_strand_id
1 'polypeptide(L)'
;MEKSDQSKIAIVTGGASGIGLAIAEKFVKNNITTIVIGRNEEKLKSAKTKLGALCETIAFDLNDLSAIPELIKKLVEKYSRIDILVNNAGINLKKEFTEVTDEDFEKIIHTNVQSIFTISREVVKNMIVNKSGSIVNISSMASQYGLPKVIAYSASKGAIEAMTRAMAVELSPKGIRVNCIAPGFIATDMSAKALNNEPERKNKVLSRTPMGELGAPSTIGDAAMFLAGSEAAYITGVVLPVDGGNSIG
;
A
#
# COMPACT_ATOMS: atom_id res chain seq x y z
N MET A 1 15.70 -4.44 -31.45
CA MET A 1 15.98 -3.29 -30.58
C MET A 1 16.01 -3.82 -29.15
N GLU A 2 17.18 -3.97 -28.57
CA GLU A 2 17.36 -4.33 -27.18
C GLU A 2 16.68 -3.28 -26.30
N LYS A 3 15.67 -3.69 -25.50
CA LYS A 3 15.15 -2.84 -24.45
C LYS A 3 16.33 -2.62 -23.49
N SER A 4 16.76 -1.38 -23.34
CA SER A 4 17.75 -0.97 -22.35
C SER A 4 17.34 -1.58 -21.01
N ASP A 5 18.27 -2.31 -20.41
CA ASP A 5 18.14 -3.01 -19.11
C ASP A 5 18.15 -1.98 -17.95
N GLN A 6 17.29 -0.97 -18.07
CA GLN A 6 17.09 -0.01 -16.97
C GLN A 6 16.23 -0.67 -15.91
N SER A 7 16.79 -0.82 -14.71
CA SER A 7 16.08 -1.27 -13.51
C SER A 7 14.76 -0.48 -13.34
N LYS A 8 13.66 -1.18 -13.10
CA LYS A 8 12.37 -0.54 -12.79
C LYS A 8 12.49 0.32 -11.54
N ILE A 9 11.73 1.39 -11.50
CA ILE A 9 11.65 2.32 -10.35
C ILE A 9 10.30 2.14 -9.66
N ALA A 10 10.33 1.82 -8.37
CA ALA A 10 9.16 1.66 -7.53
C ALA A 10 9.13 2.69 -6.39
N ILE A 11 7.96 3.25 -6.11
CA ILE A 11 7.69 4.01 -4.89
C ILE A 11 6.83 3.15 -3.96
N VAL A 12 7.24 3.03 -2.69
CA VAL A 12 6.47 2.36 -1.64
C VAL A 12 6.22 3.33 -0.50
N THR A 13 4.98 3.79 -0.36
CA THR A 13 4.60 4.67 0.75
C THR A 13 4.42 3.85 2.05
N GLY A 14 4.89 4.38 3.18
CA GLY A 14 4.91 3.63 4.43
C GLY A 14 5.83 2.40 4.39
N GLY A 15 6.84 2.40 3.52
CA GLY A 15 7.71 1.26 3.25
C GLY A 15 8.79 0.98 4.28
N ALA A 16 8.85 1.74 5.39
CA ALA A 16 9.91 1.60 6.40
C ALA A 16 9.59 0.54 7.48
N SER A 17 8.40 -0.07 7.48
CA SER A 17 8.02 -1.10 8.46
C SER A 17 6.88 -2.00 7.95
N GLY A 18 6.66 -3.13 8.62
CA GLY A 18 5.51 -4.01 8.40
C GLY A 18 5.34 -4.45 6.96
N ILE A 19 4.11 -4.37 6.46
CA ILE A 19 3.73 -4.76 5.09
C ILE A 19 4.56 -4.00 4.05
N GLY A 20 4.67 -2.67 4.20
CA GLY A 20 5.40 -1.83 3.24
C GLY A 20 6.88 -2.20 3.14
N LEU A 21 7.52 -2.53 4.26
CA LEU A 21 8.91 -2.99 4.27
C LEU A 21 9.06 -4.34 3.57
N ALA A 22 8.12 -5.27 3.79
CA ALA A 22 8.15 -6.57 3.11
C ALA A 22 7.95 -6.44 1.58
N ILE A 23 7.10 -5.51 1.14
CA ILE A 23 6.93 -5.17 -0.27
C ILE A 23 8.24 -4.61 -0.84
N ALA A 24 8.84 -3.62 -0.15
CA ALA A 24 10.11 -3.01 -0.58
C ALA A 24 11.24 -4.05 -0.64
N GLU A 25 11.31 -4.96 0.34
CA GLU A 25 12.28 -6.06 0.36
C GLU A 25 12.08 -7.00 -0.85
N LYS A 26 10.83 -7.35 -1.17
CA LYS A 26 10.54 -8.19 -2.34
C LYS A 26 10.96 -7.51 -3.64
N PHE A 27 10.70 -6.23 -3.79
CA PHE A 27 11.07 -5.47 -4.98
C PHE A 27 12.60 -5.38 -5.15
N VAL A 28 13.32 -5.03 -4.09
CA VAL A 28 14.79 -4.96 -4.11
C VAL A 28 15.42 -6.32 -4.47
N LYS A 29 14.90 -7.43 -3.91
CA LYS A 29 15.34 -8.79 -4.26
C LYS A 29 15.10 -9.17 -5.73
N ASN A 30 14.20 -8.45 -6.40
CA ASN A 30 13.91 -8.62 -7.83
C ASN A 30 14.54 -7.51 -8.70
N ASN A 31 15.63 -6.90 -8.24
CA ASN A 31 16.38 -5.87 -8.95
C ASN A 31 15.55 -4.61 -9.32
N ILE A 32 14.57 -4.25 -8.49
CA ILE A 32 13.78 -3.03 -8.66
C ILE A 32 14.34 -1.97 -7.71
N THR A 33 14.77 -0.83 -8.25
CA THR A 33 15.14 0.33 -7.43
C THR A 33 13.90 0.84 -6.70
N THR A 34 13.94 0.82 -5.37
CA THR A 34 12.76 1.05 -4.54
C THR A 34 12.94 2.27 -3.66
N ILE A 35 12.06 3.25 -3.85
CA ILE A 35 12.00 4.49 -3.08
C ILE A 35 10.98 4.29 -1.96
N VAL A 36 11.47 4.28 -0.73
CA VAL A 36 10.67 4.13 0.49
C VAL A 36 10.35 5.50 1.07
N ILE A 37 9.08 5.85 1.12
CA ILE A 37 8.62 7.12 1.69
C ILE A 37 7.98 6.88 3.06
N GLY A 38 8.35 7.67 4.06
CA GLY A 38 7.81 7.59 5.42
C GLY A 38 8.20 8.79 6.27
N ARG A 39 7.66 8.89 7.50
CA ARG A 39 7.90 10.05 8.38
C ARG A 39 9.01 9.82 9.42
N ASN A 40 9.22 8.55 9.80
CA ASN A 40 10.16 8.22 10.87
C ASN A 40 11.56 7.95 10.30
N GLU A 41 12.48 8.87 10.53
CA GLU A 41 13.85 8.83 9.99
C GLU A 41 14.64 7.62 10.49
N GLU A 42 14.47 7.20 11.75
CA GLU A 42 15.18 6.03 12.29
C GLU A 42 14.73 4.74 11.60
N LYS A 43 13.40 4.57 11.38
CA LYS A 43 12.87 3.44 10.62
C LYS A 43 13.32 3.47 9.17
N LEU A 44 13.37 4.64 8.56
CA LEU A 44 13.88 4.82 7.20
C LEU A 44 15.36 4.43 7.11
N LYS A 45 16.19 4.87 8.06
CA LYS A 45 17.61 4.50 8.13
C LYS A 45 17.79 2.99 8.31
N SER A 46 17.02 2.38 9.21
CA SER A 46 17.01 0.92 9.40
C SER A 46 16.58 0.18 8.12
N ALA A 47 15.53 0.63 7.45
CA ALA A 47 15.09 0.06 6.18
C ALA A 47 16.17 0.18 5.10
N LYS A 48 16.83 1.34 4.97
CA LYS A 48 17.93 1.55 4.03
C LYS A 48 19.08 0.57 4.29
N THR A 49 19.47 0.40 5.56
CA THR A 49 20.54 -0.54 5.95
C THR A 49 20.15 -1.98 5.59
N LYS A 50 18.90 -2.38 5.87
CA LYS A 50 18.40 -3.72 5.59
C LYS A 50 18.30 -4.01 4.08
N LEU A 51 17.80 -3.06 3.31
CA LEU A 51 17.47 -3.23 1.90
C LEU A 51 18.65 -2.96 0.95
N GLY A 52 19.69 -2.25 1.40
CA GLY A 52 20.92 -2.06 0.67
C GLY A 52 20.86 -1.03 -0.47
N ALA A 53 21.69 -1.24 -1.50
CA ALA A 53 21.97 -0.23 -2.53
C ALA A 53 20.76 0.16 -3.37
N LEU A 54 19.90 -0.79 -3.71
CA LEU A 54 18.69 -0.56 -4.54
C LEU A 54 17.54 0.08 -3.77
N CYS A 55 17.69 0.40 -2.49
CA CYS A 55 16.69 1.15 -1.72
C CYS A 55 17.14 2.61 -1.57
N GLU A 56 16.25 3.54 -1.82
CA GLU A 56 16.36 4.93 -1.38
C GLU A 56 15.26 5.24 -0.38
N THR A 57 15.55 6.10 0.60
CA THR A 57 14.57 6.46 1.63
C THR A 57 14.37 7.97 1.66
N ILE A 58 13.12 8.40 1.79
CA ILE A 58 12.73 9.81 1.84
C ILE A 58 11.85 10.05 3.06
N ALA A 59 12.32 10.94 3.94
CA ALA A 59 11.52 11.44 5.05
C ALA A 59 10.50 12.46 4.50
N PHE A 60 9.21 12.09 4.51
CA PHE A 60 8.14 12.93 3.99
C PHE A 60 6.81 12.60 4.67
N ASP A 61 6.03 13.62 5.02
CA ASP A 61 4.66 13.47 5.49
C ASP A 61 3.67 13.62 4.34
N LEU A 62 3.03 12.52 3.96
CA LEU A 62 2.02 12.52 2.90
C LEU A 62 0.76 13.33 3.24
N ASN A 63 0.60 13.77 4.49
CA ASN A 63 -0.47 14.71 4.85
C ASN A 63 -0.21 16.14 4.35
N ASP A 64 1.04 16.49 4.03
CA ASP A 64 1.33 17.70 3.28
C ASP A 64 1.05 17.49 1.78
N LEU A 65 -0.24 17.54 1.45
CA LEU A 65 -0.71 17.32 0.08
C LEU A 65 -0.11 18.35 -0.90
N SER A 66 0.20 19.54 -0.42
CA SER A 66 0.73 20.65 -1.24
C SER A 66 2.17 20.41 -1.67
N ALA A 67 2.96 19.68 -0.89
CA ALA A 67 4.35 19.36 -1.18
C ALA A 67 4.53 18.09 -2.04
N ILE A 68 3.49 17.24 -2.20
CA ILE A 68 3.56 16.01 -3.01
C ILE A 68 3.95 16.28 -4.47
N PRO A 69 3.41 17.29 -5.19
CA PRO A 69 3.80 17.56 -6.57
C PRO A 69 5.30 17.80 -6.73
N GLU A 70 5.90 18.58 -5.85
CA GLU A 70 7.34 18.87 -5.90
C GLU A 70 8.19 17.64 -5.55
N LEU A 71 7.75 16.81 -4.62
CA LEU A 71 8.39 15.53 -4.32
C LEU A 71 8.44 14.64 -5.56
N ILE A 72 7.30 14.44 -6.23
CA ILE A 72 7.23 13.57 -7.41
C ILE A 72 8.02 14.16 -8.58
N LYS A 73 7.98 15.48 -8.77
CA LYS A 73 8.80 16.16 -9.77
C LYS A 73 10.29 15.86 -9.60
N LYS A 74 10.83 16.01 -8.39
CA LYS A 74 12.24 15.68 -8.08
C LYS A 74 12.59 14.22 -8.36
N LEU A 75 11.67 13.29 -8.06
CA LEU A 75 11.87 11.88 -8.36
C LEU A 75 11.89 11.61 -9.87
N VAL A 76 11.00 12.26 -10.62
CA VAL A 76 10.98 12.15 -12.09
C VAL A 76 12.22 12.78 -12.70
N GLU A 77 12.71 13.91 -12.21
CA GLU A 77 13.97 14.52 -12.65
C GLU A 77 15.17 13.59 -12.42
N LYS A 78 15.18 12.88 -11.26
CA LYS A 78 16.28 11.97 -10.89
C LYS A 78 16.27 10.66 -11.67
N TYR A 79 15.09 10.05 -11.85
CA TYR A 79 14.96 8.69 -12.38
C TYR A 79 14.37 8.62 -13.78
N SER A 80 13.86 9.73 -14.32
CA SER A 80 13.16 9.87 -15.60
C SER A 80 11.82 9.13 -15.68
N ARG A 81 11.65 8.04 -14.94
CA ARG A 81 10.44 7.21 -14.95
C ARG A 81 10.09 6.71 -13.55
N ILE A 82 8.81 6.45 -13.35
CA ILE A 82 8.28 5.72 -12.19
C ILE A 82 7.41 4.60 -12.75
N ASP A 83 7.79 3.34 -12.51
CA ASP A 83 7.12 2.16 -13.07
C ASP A 83 6.04 1.62 -12.16
N ILE A 84 6.28 1.71 -10.85
CA ILE A 84 5.42 1.09 -9.83
C ILE A 84 5.16 2.09 -8.70
N LEU A 85 3.89 2.20 -8.32
CA LEU A 85 3.50 2.91 -7.11
C LEU A 85 2.75 1.95 -6.18
N VAL A 86 3.24 1.79 -4.95
CA VAL A 86 2.51 1.07 -3.89
C VAL A 86 2.01 2.05 -2.86
N ASN A 87 0.71 2.22 -2.80
CA ASN A 87 0.02 3.02 -1.80
C ASN A 87 -0.27 2.17 -0.55
N ASN A 88 0.70 2.10 0.36
CA ASN A 88 0.60 1.32 1.59
C ASN A 88 0.48 2.20 2.85
N ALA A 89 0.95 3.45 2.82
CA ALA A 89 0.83 4.34 3.97
C ALA A 89 -0.63 4.49 4.42
N GLY A 90 -0.84 4.43 5.73
CA GLY A 90 -2.16 4.60 6.32
C GLY A 90 -2.13 4.49 7.84
N ILE A 91 -3.18 4.99 8.46
CA ILE A 91 -3.40 4.94 9.90
C ILE A 91 -4.72 4.26 10.21
N ASN A 92 -4.84 3.72 11.41
CA ASN A 92 -6.08 3.14 11.93
C ASN A 92 -6.50 3.88 13.21
N LEU A 93 -7.79 3.90 13.49
CA LEU A 93 -8.38 4.38 14.74
C LEU A 93 -9.34 3.32 15.26
N LYS A 94 -9.15 2.92 16.54
CA LYS A 94 -10.06 2.00 17.23
C LYS A 94 -10.83 2.78 18.30
N LYS A 95 -12.10 3.09 18.02
CA LYS A 95 -13.02 3.81 18.90
C LYS A 95 -14.43 3.28 18.77
N GLU A 96 -15.26 3.37 19.82
CA GLU A 96 -16.69 3.12 19.72
C GLU A 96 -17.33 4.11 18.72
N PHE A 97 -18.37 3.68 18.03
CA PHE A 97 -19.01 4.48 16.99
C PHE A 97 -19.44 5.87 17.48
N THR A 98 -20.04 5.93 18.67
CA THR A 98 -20.53 7.17 19.27
C THR A 98 -19.42 8.08 19.82
N GLU A 99 -18.20 7.60 19.92
CA GLU A 99 -17.03 8.36 20.41
C GLU A 99 -16.14 8.88 19.28
N VAL A 100 -16.33 8.41 18.05
CA VAL A 100 -15.58 8.90 16.88
C VAL A 100 -16.06 10.32 16.58
N THR A 101 -15.15 11.29 16.68
CA THR A 101 -15.44 12.68 16.33
C THR A 101 -15.30 12.91 14.83
N ASP A 102 -15.84 14.03 14.33
CA ASP A 102 -15.69 14.42 12.92
C ASP A 102 -14.21 14.61 12.58
N GLU A 103 -13.41 15.17 13.48
CA GLU A 103 -11.98 15.37 13.30
C GLU A 103 -11.20 14.03 13.23
N ASP A 104 -11.60 13.04 14.03
CA ASP A 104 -11.07 11.69 13.96
C ASP A 104 -11.34 11.07 12.58
N PHE A 105 -12.58 11.21 12.10
CA PHE A 105 -13.00 10.70 10.81
C PHE A 105 -12.26 11.40 9.67
N GLU A 106 -12.23 12.73 9.67
CA GLU A 106 -11.51 13.54 8.68
C GLU A 106 -10.03 13.20 8.62
N LYS A 107 -9.36 13.04 9.75
CA LYS A 107 -7.95 12.64 9.83
C LYS A 107 -7.68 11.31 9.15
N ILE A 108 -8.55 10.33 9.35
CA ILE A 108 -8.42 9.02 8.68
C ILE A 108 -8.62 9.16 7.17
N ILE A 109 -9.64 9.88 6.73
CA ILE A 109 -9.89 10.12 5.30
C ILE A 109 -8.75 10.92 4.65
N HIS A 110 -8.29 11.96 5.31
CA HIS A 110 -7.16 12.75 4.82
C HIS A 110 -5.91 11.90 4.60
N THR A 111 -5.52 11.13 5.62
CA THR A 111 -4.31 10.30 5.55
C THR A 111 -4.47 9.10 4.62
N ASN A 112 -5.61 8.39 4.67
CA ASN A 112 -5.75 7.11 3.98
C ASN A 112 -6.33 7.22 2.56
N VAL A 113 -6.97 8.34 2.22
CA VAL A 113 -7.66 8.51 0.93
C VAL A 113 -7.08 9.69 0.15
N GLN A 114 -7.11 10.91 0.73
CA GLN A 114 -6.67 12.10 0.00
C GLN A 114 -5.18 12.04 -0.35
N SER A 115 -4.32 11.59 0.57
CA SER A 115 -2.89 11.47 0.30
C SER A 115 -2.62 10.47 -0.83
N ILE A 116 -3.32 9.32 -0.83
CA ILE A 116 -3.22 8.30 -1.87
C ILE A 116 -3.68 8.84 -3.22
N PHE A 117 -4.81 9.56 -3.23
CA PHE A 117 -5.28 10.22 -4.45
C PHE A 117 -4.24 11.19 -4.98
N THR A 118 -3.72 12.08 -4.14
CA THR A 118 -2.78 13.13 -4.56
C THR A 118 -1.48 12.55 -5.10
N ILE A 119 -0.85 11.61 -4.39
CA ILE A 119 0.39 11.00 -4.89
C ILE A 119 0.16 10.19 -6.16
N SER A 120 -0.95 9.45 -6.26
CA SER A 120 -1.29 8.69 -7.46
C SER A 120 -1.49 9.61 -8.66
N ARG A 121 -2.21 10.71 -8.50
CA ARG A 121 -2.42 11.71 -9.55
C ARG A 121 -1.09 12.25 -10.10
N GLU A 122 -0.15 12.57 -9.23
CA GLU A 122 1.14 13.12 -9.66
C GLU A 122 2.02 12.05 -10.35
N VAL A 123 2.06 10.83 -9.82
CA VAL A 123 2.81 9.71 -10.42
C VAL A 123 2.22 9.32 -11.79
N VAL A 124 0.89 9.29 -11.90
CA VAL A 124 0.18 8.94 -13.15
C VAL A 124 0.56 9.86 -14.29
N LYS A 125 0.83 11.15 -14.05
CA LYS A 125 1.31 12.08 -15.09
C LYS A 125 2.56 11.54 -15.80
N ASN A 126 3.53 11.04 -15.04
CA ASN A 126 4.75 10.43 -15.60
C ASN A 126 4.46 9.07 -16.27
N MET A 127 3.63 8.22 -15.66
CA MET A 127 3.25 6.94 -16.25
C MET A 127 2.54 7.09 -17.59
N ILE A 128 1.69 8.12 -17.76
CA ILE A 128 1.01 8.42 -19.03
C ILE A 128 2.03 8.77 -20.13
N VAL A 129 3.03 9.59 -19.84
CA VAL A 129 4.10 9.93 -20.78
C VAL A 129 4.84 8.68 -21.23
N ASN A 130 5.13 7.77 -20.29
CA ASN A 130 5.82 6.51 -20.57
C ASN A 130 4.90 5.40 -21.12
N LYS A 131 3.59 5.64 -21.20
CA LYS A 131 2.56 4.65 -21.62
C LYS A 131 2.69 3.31 -20.88
N SER A 132 3.11 3.35 -19.64
CA SER A 132 3.39 2.16 -18.83
C SER A 132 3.35 2.52 -17.35
N GLY A 133 2.72 1.66 -16.55
CA GLY A 133 2.72 1.81 -15.09
C GLY A 133 1.92 0.73 -14.38
N SER A 134 2.23 0.51 -13.12
CA SER A 134 1.43 -0.35 -12.23
C SER A 134 1.23 0.32 -10.87
N ILE A 135 -0.02 0.47 -10.46
CA ILE A 135 -0.38 0.98 -9.14
C ILE A 135 -0.96 -0.17 -8.33
N VAL A 136 -0.43 -0.38 -7.13
CA VAL A 136 -0.94 -1.36 -6.17
C VAL A 136 -1.37 -0.62 -4.90
N ASN A 137 -2.66 -0.58 -4.66
CA ASN A 137 -3.22 0.00 -3.45
C ASN A 137 -3.34 -1.05 -2.35
N ILE A 138 -3.06 -0.69 -1.11
CA ILE A 138 -3.26 -1.58 0.04
C ILE A 138 -4.54 -1.17 0.76
N SER A 139 -5.59 -2.00 0.59
CA SER A 139 -6.85 -1.90 1.31
C SER A 139 -6.79 -2.69 2.63
N SER A 140 -7.83 -3.37 2.98
CA SER A 140 -7.96 -4.27 4.12
C SER A 140 -9.24 -5.08 3.95
N MET A 141 -9.29 -6.29 4.51
CA MET A 141 -10.54 -7.01 4.67
C MET A 141 -11.62 -6.21 5.45
N ALA A 142 -11.22 -5.21 6.23
CA ALA A 142 -12.14 -4.30 6.93
C ALA A 142 -13.07 -3.50 6.00
N SER A 143 -12.79 -3.46 4.69
CA SER A 143 -13.67 -2.92 3.65
C SER A 143 -14.71 -3.91 3.15
N GLN A 144 -14.50 -5.21 3.38
CA GLN A 144 -15.30 -6.30 2.79
C GLN A 144 -16.29 -6.91 3.77
N TYR A 145 -16.01 -6.84 5.07
CA TYR A 145 -16.96 -7.23 6.11
C TYR A 145 -16.85 -6.33 7.35
N GLY A 146 -17.93 -6.34 8.17
CA GLY A 146 -18.00 -5.47 9.34
C GLY A 146 -17.02 -5.83 10.45
N LEU A 147 -16.16 -4.89 10.82
CA LEU A 147 -15.33 -4.96 12.01
C LEU A 147 -15.77 -3.85 12.99
N PRO A 148 -16.01 -4.16 14.27
CA PRO A 148 -16.40 -3.16 15.24
C PRO A 148 -15.26 -2.20 15.56
N LYS A 149 -15.61 -0.99 15.95
CA LYS A 149 -14.72 0.06 16.46
C LYS A 149 -13.70 0.64 15.45
N VAL A 150 -13.83 0.33 14.15
CA VAL A 150 -12.91 0.83 13.10
C VAL A 150 -13.66 1.47 11.93
N ILE A 151 -14.77 2.18 12.24
CA ILE A 151 -15.69 2.72 11.20
C ILE A 151 -14.99 3.62 10.18
N ALA A 152 -14.22 4.62 10.62
CA ALA A 152 -13.50 5.54 9.74
C ALA A 152 -12.45 4.81 8.89
N TYR A 153 -11.74 3.85 9.48
CA TYR A 153 -10.77 3.02 8.77
C TYR A 153 -11.44 2.16 7.68
N SER A 154 -12.53 1.47 8.02
CA SER A 154 -13.30 0.66 7.06
C SER A 154 -13.81 1.52 5.91
N ALA A 155 -14.39 2.69 6.20
CA ALA A 155 -14.83 3.65 5.19
C ALA A 155 -13.67 4.07 4.26
N SER A 156 -12.50 4.39 4.84
CA SER A 156 -11.32 4.77 4.05
C SER A 156 -10.83 3.63 3.13
N LYS A 157 -10.87 2.38 3.60
CA LYS A 157 -10.44 1.22 2.81
C LYS A 157 -11.45 0.86 1.72
N GLY A 158 -12.75 1.03 1.98
CA GLY A 158 -13.79 0.93 0.95
C GLY A 158 -13.63 2.00 -0.15
N ALA A 159 -13.28 3.23 0.23
CA ALA A 159 -13.00 4.31 -0.71
C ALA A 159 -11.80 3.96 -1.62
N ILE A 160 -10.73 3.36 -1.08
CA ILE A 160 -9.56 2.91 -1.85
C ILE A 160 -9.95 1.83 -2.88
N GLU A 161 -10.80 0.89 -2.53
CA GLU A 161 -11.27 -0.15 -3.47
C GLU A 161 -12.14 0.45 -4.59
N ALA A 162 -13.03 1.38 -4.26
CA ALA A 162 -13.82 2.08 -5.27
C ALA A 162 -12.93 2.93 -6.20
N MET A 163 -11.97 3.65 -5.63
CA MET A 163 -11.00 4.45 -6.38
C MET A 163 -10.11 3.57 -7.28
N THR A 164 -9.71 2.38 -6.81
CA THR A 164 -8.95 1.41 -7.62
C THR A 164 -9.70 1.05 -8.90
N ARG A 165 -10.99 0.72 -8.80
CA ARG A 165 -11.81 0.36 -9.97
C ARG A 165 -11.98 1.53 -10.93
N ALA A 166 -12.27 2.73 -10.42
CA ALA A 166 -12.41 3.93 -11.25
C ALA A 166 -11.11 4.28 -11.99
N MET A 167 -9.98 4.26 -11.27
CA MET A 167 -8.66 4.50 -11.86
C MET A 167 -8.30 3.44 -12.91
N ALA A 168 -8.62 2.17 -12.67
CA ALA A 168 -8.36 1.10 -13.62
C ALA A 168 -9.08 1.33 -14.95
N VAL A 169 -10.36 1.70 -14.92
CA VAL A 169 -11.15 2.00 -16.13
C VAL A 169 -10.57 3.18 -16.90
N GLU A 170 -10.21 4.26 -16.20
CA GLU A 170 -9.73 5.49 -16.83
C GLU A 170 -8.29 5.35 -17.38
N LEU A 171 -7.43 4.60 -16.68
CA LEU A 171 -5.99 4.59 -16.95
C LEU A 171 -5.51 3.39 -17.80
N SER A 172 -6.28 2.30 -17.88
CA SER A 172 -5.91 1.13 -18.69
C SER A 172 -5.71 1.46 -20.17
N PRO A 173 -6.53 2.33 -20.82
CA PRO A 173 -6.26 2.74 -22.20
C PRO A 173 -4.94 3.51 -22.37
N LYS A 174 -4.36 4.02 -21.27
CA LYS A 174 -3.08 4.74 -21.24
C LYS A 174 -1.90 3.83 -20.88
N GLY A 175 -2.12 2.50 -20.81
CA GLY A 175 -1.09 1.50 -20.49
C GLY A 175 -0.79 1.36 -19.00
N ILE A 176 -1.67 1.83 -18.12
CA ILE A 176 -1.48 1.79 -16.66
C ILE A 176 -2.47 0.82 -16.03
N ARG A 177 -1.98 -0.14 -15.25
CA ARG A 177 -2.82 -1.06 -14.46
C ARG A 177 -2.95 -0.55 -13.03
N VAL A 178 -4.13 -0.71 -12.45
CA VAL A 178 -4.40 -0.30 -11.06
C VAL A 178 -5.12 -1.44 -10.36
N ASN A 179 -4.49 -2.00 -9.34
CA ASN A 179 -5.04 -3.10 -8.56
C ASN A 179 -4.96 -2.80 -7.06
N CYS A 180 -5.67 -3.59 -6.28
CA CYS A 180 -5.71 -3.48 -4.84
C CYS A 180 -5.40 -4.84 -4.19
N ILE A 181 -4.70 -4.83 -3.08
CA ILE A 181 -4.57 -5.98 -2.18
C ILE A 181 -5.38 -5.65 -0.93
N ALA A 182 -6.19 -6.60 -0.47
CA ALA A 182 -6.93 -6.53 0.79
C ALA A 182 -6.32 -7.54 1.79
N PRO A 183 -5.33 -7.12 2.61
CA PRO A 183 -4.72 -7.99 3.60
C PRO A 183 -5.70 -8.40 4.68
N GLY A 184 -5.56 -9.65 5.13
CA GLY A 184 -6.11 -10.12 6.38
C GLY A 184 -5.35 -9.64 7.60
N PHE A 185 -5.37 -10.44 8.65
CA PHE A 185 -4.54 -10.19 9.82
C PHE A 185 -3.11 -10.65 9.56
N ILE A 186 -2.22 -9.69 9.35
CA ILE A 186 -0.81 -9.90 9.04
C ILE A 186 0.04 -9.66 10.29
N ALA A 187 1.01 -10.53 10.56
CA ALA A 187 1.92 -10.44 11.71
C ALA A 187 2.88 -9.25 11.57
N THR A 188 2.46 -8.09 12.07
CA THR A 188 3.22 -6.83 12.10
C THR A 188 3.17 -6.22 13.49
N ASP A 189 4.01 -5.22 13.77
CA ASP A 189 3.95 -4.47 15.04
C ASP A 189 2.57 -3.84 15.28
N MET A 190 1.88 -3.44 14.22
CA MET A 190 0.54 -2.86 14.29
C MET A 190 -0.48 -3.90 14.75
N SER A 191 -0.47 -5.09 14.16
CA SER A 191 -1.37 -6.19 14.55
C SER A 191 -1.01 -6.78 15.90
N ALA A 192 0.29 -6.87 16.24
CA ALA A 192 0.75 -7.32 17.54
C ALA A 192 0.20 -6.42 18.64
N LYS A 193 0.27 -5.09 18.49
CA LYS A 193 -0.34 -4.14 19.43
C LYS A 193 -1.85 -4.31 19.55
N ALA A 194 -2.51 -4.70 18.47
CA ALA A 194 -3.96 -4.87 18.44
C ALA A 194 -4.44 -6.22 19.01
N LEU A 195 -3.60 -7.25 19.03
CA LEU A 195 -3.99 -8.62 19.38
C LEU A 195 -3.32 -9.17 20.65
N ASN A 196 -2.08 -8.73 20.99
CA ASN A 196 -1.34 -9.32 22.10
C ASN A 196 -1.98 -9.05 23.48
N ASN A 197 -2.71 -7.94 23.62
CA ASN A 197 -3.40 -7.58 24.84
C ASN A 197 -4.87 -8.05 24.86
N GLU A 198 -5.35 -8.73 23.82
CA GLU A 198 -6.73 -9.18 23.66
C GLU A 198 -6.76 -10.66 23.19
N PRO A 199 -6.47 -11.65 24.08
CA PRO A 199 -6.40 -13.08 23.70
C PRO A 199 -7.70 -13.60 23.06
N GLU A 200 -8.85 -13.21 23.60
CA GLU A 200 -10.16 -13.59 23.03
C GLU A 200 -10.34 -13.10 21.61
N ARG A 201 -9.92 -11.86 21.36
CA ARG A 201 -9.97 -11.29 20.00
C ARG A 201 -9.03 -12.04 19.06
N LYS A 202 -7.83 -12.38 19.52
CA LYS A 202 -6.86 -13.17 18.73
C LYS A 202 -7.45 -14.53 18.38
N ASN A 203 -8.06 -15.23 19.35
CA ASN A 203 -8.70 -16.52 19.14
C ASN A 203 -9.86 -16.38 18.14
N LYS A 204 -10.70 -15.34 18.25
CA LYS A 204 -11.80 -15.08 17.31
C LYS A 204 -11.28 -14.80 15.90
N VAL A 205 -10.16 -14.09 15.75
CA VAL A 205 -9.51 -13.88 14.46
C VAL A 205 -9.03 -15.20 13.87
N LEU A 206 -8.33 -16.00 14.64
CA LEU A 206 -7.77 -17.26 14.17
C LEU A 206 -8.86 -18.30 13.86
N SER A 207 -9.91 -18.38 14.68
CA SER A 207 -11.03 -19.31 14.43
C SER A 207 -11.81 -18.98 13.16
N ARG A 208 -11.85 -17.70 12.78
CA ARG A 208 -12.47 -17.25 11.54
C ARG A 208 -11.55 -17.42 10.32
N THR A 209 -10.24 -17.61 10.53
CA THR A 209 -9.25 -17.72 9.44
C THR A 209 -9.08 -19.21 9.10
N PRO A 210 -9.55 -19.72 7.94
CA PRO A 210 -9.43 -21.14 7.59
C PRO A 210 -8.00 -21.69 7.64
N MET A 211 -6.99 -20.86 7.30
CA MET A 211 -5.58 -21.26 7.44
C MET A 211 -5.08 -21.32 8.90
N GLY A 212 -5.85 -20.83 9.88
CA GLY A 212 -5.57 -20.96 11.30
C GLY A 212 -4.41 -20.12 11.84
N GLU A 213 -3.83 -19.24 11.04
CA GLU A 213 -2.66 -18.44 11.41
C GLU A 213 -2.74 -16.99 10.90
N LEU A 214 -1.89 -16.13 11.45
CA LEU A 214 -1.68 -14.77 10.93
C LEU A 214 -0.78 -14.86 9.69
N GLY A 215 -1.14 -14.10 8.65
CA GLY A 215 -0.32 -14.03 7.45
C GLY A 215 1.06 -13.40 7.71
N ALA A 216 2.11 -13.90 7.08
CA ALA A 216 3.42 -13.27 7.09
C ALA A 216 3.42 -12.00 6.22
N PRO A 217 4.12 -10.90 6.60
CA PRO A 217 4.23 -9.70 5.75
C PRO A 217 4.79 -9.99 4.35
N SER A 218 5.65 -11.02 4.22
CA SER A 218 6.21 -11.46 2.93
C SER A 218 5.15 -11.91 1.93
N THR A 219 4.03 -12.50 2.38
CA THR A 219 2.94 -12.93 1.48
C THR A 219 2.29 -11.75 0.78
N ILE A 220 2.21 -10.59 1.46
CA ILE A 220 1.75 -9.35 0.82
C ILE A 220 2.81 -8.82 -0.16
N GLY A 221 4.11 -8.99 0.17
CA GLY A 221 5.21 -8.67 -0.73
C GLY A 221 5.14 -9.49 -2.02
N ASP A 222 4.85 -10.78 -1.93
CA ASP A 222 4.68 -11.67 -3.09
C ASP A 222 3.50 -11.27 -3.97
N ALA A 223 2.35 -11.00 -3.36
CA ALA A 223 1.16 -10.53 -4.06
C ALA A 223 1.39 -9.16 -4.74
N ALA A 224 2.09 -8.24 -4.08
CA ALA A 224 2.41 -6.93 -4.65
C ALA A 224 3.38 -7.08 -5.84
N MET A 225 4.38 -7.95 -5.74
CA MET A 225 5.30 -8.23 -6.84
C MET A 225 4.58 -8.83 -8.04
N PHE A 226 3.68 -9.80 -7.82
CA PHE A 226 2.85 -10.38 -8.88
C PHE A 226 2.01 -9.31 -9.58
N LEU A 227 1.24 -8.51 -8.82
CA LEU A 227 0.39 -7.47 -9.40
C LEU A 227 1.18 -6.35 -10.09
N ALA A 228 2.39 -6.05 -9.64
CA ALA A 228 3.27 -5.07 -10.27
C ALA A 228 4.01 -5.63 -11.50
N GLY A 229 4.12 -6.95 -11.62
CA GLY A 229 4.88 -7.66 -12.64
C GLY A 229 4.16 -7.81 -13.98
N SER A 230 4.87 -8.39 -14.95
CA SER A 230 4.37 -8.76 -16.28
C SER A 230 3.37 -9.91 -16.24
N GLU A 231 3.48 -10.77 -15.22
CA GLU A 231 2.59 -11.91 -14.99
C GLU A 231 1.14 -11.49 -14.77
N ALA A 232 0.93 -10.25 -14.31
CA ALA A 232 -0.39 -9.62 -14.15
C ALA A 232 -0.76 -8.67 -15.30
N ALA A 233 -0.20 -8.85 -16.51
CA ALA A 233 -0.39 -7.91 -17.62
C ALA A 233 -1.86 -7.71 -18.03
N TYR A 234 -2.73 -8.72 -17.83
CA TYR A 234 -4.16 -8.63 -18.13
C TYR A 234 -5.04 -8.51 -16.88
N ILE A 235 -4.45 -8.07 -15.74
CA ILE A 235 -5.14 -7.88 -14.46
C ILE A 235 -5.15 -6.40 -14.11
N THR A 236 -6.35 -5.80 -14.05
CA THR A 236 -6.56 -4.41 -13.62
C THR A 236 -7.94 -4.26 -12.97
N GLY A 237 -8.07 -3.40 -11.97
CA GLY A 237 -9.31 -3.15 -11.23
C GLY A 237 -9.66 -4.21 -10.19
N VAL A 238 -8.81 -5.21 -9.97
CA VAL A 238 -9.07 -6.29 -9.00
C VAL A 238 -8.81 -5.82 -7.57
N VAL A 239 -9.60 -6.34 -6.65
CA VAL A 239 -9.30 -6.35 -5.21
C VAL A 239 -8.95 -7.79 -4.85
N LEU A 240 -7.68 -8.05 -4.56
CA LEU A 240 -7.15 -9.38 -4.25
C LEU A 240 -7.09 -9.57 -2.72
N PRO A 241 -7.96 -10.41 -2.12
CA PRO A 241 -7.81 -10.80 -0.73
C PRO A 241 -6.54 -11.63 -0.54
N VAL A 242 -5.74 -11.26 0.47
CA VAL A 242 -4.59 -12.04 0.93
C VAL A 242 -4.73 -12.18 2.45
N ASP A 243 -5.60 -13.09 2.87
CA ASP A 243 -6.20 -13.07 4.20
C ASP A 243 -6.33 -14.47 4.86
N GLY A 244 -5.79 -15.51 4.25
CA GLY A 244 -5.90 -16.87 4.74
C GLY A 244 -7.33 -17.41 4.78
N GLY A 245 -8.24 -16.81 3.97
CA GLY A 245 -9.67 -17.15 3.90
C GLY A 245 -10.52 -16.45 4.96
N ASN A 246 -9.97 -15.51 5.72
CA ASN A 246 -10.69 -14.83 6.81
C ASN A 246 -11.97 -14.09 6.35
N SER A 247 -12.03 -13.61 5.11
CA SER A 247 -13.21 -12.92 4.58
C SER A 247 -14.39 -13.83 4.26
N ILE A 248 -14.15 -15.13 4.13
CA ILE A 248 -15.16 -16.13 3.72
C ILE A 248 -15.43 -17.21 4.79
N GLY A 249 -14.64 -17.25 5.86
CA GLY A 249 -14.76 -18.17 6.98
C GLY A 249 -15.67 -17.67 8.12
#